data_81c2ff12186f4757e371ef1bce5a4015
#
_entry.id   81c2ff12186f4757e371ef1bce5a4015
#
_cell.length_a   1.000
_cell.length_b   1.000
_cell.length_c   1.000
_cell.angle_alpha   90.00
_cell.angle_beta   90.00
_cell.angle_gamma   90.00
#
_symmetry.space_group_name_H-M   'P 1'
#
loop_
_entity.id
_entity.type
_entity.pdbx_description
1 polymer ?
#
loop_
_entity_poly.entity_id
_entity_poly.type
_entity_poly.pdbx_seq_one_letter_code
_entity_poly.pdbx_strand_id
1 'polypeptide(L)'
;MFEENNFYTISKTANLVGVQTHVLRFWEKKFLFIKPKKSPTGRRYYSSTDIEYLHMIKKLLYDDGFTIKGAINLINSKYKNNEIFEKSSVPQNIDKAISLIKEGY
;
A
#
# COMPACT_ATOMS: atom_id res chain seq x y z
N MET A 1 -1.77 13.24 18.25
CA MET A 1 -1.48 12.72 18.01
C MET A 1 -1.29 11.74 17.67
N PHE A 2 -1.36 11.58 18.01
CA PHE A 2 -1.29 10.68 17.79
C PHE A 2 -1.33 9.93 16.73
N GLU A 3 -1.39 10.39 16.04
CA GLU A 3 -1.59 9.76 14.94
C GLU A 3 -0.51 8.92 14.51
N GLU A 4 0.69 9.27 14.64
CA GLU A 4 1.80 8.47 14.30
C GLU A 4 1.84 7.25 15.15
N ASN A 5 1.15 7.26 16.23
CA ASN A 5 1.07 6.10 17.08
C ASN A 5 -0.13 5.26 16.82
N ASN A 6 -0.93 5.67 15.86
CA ASN A 6 -2.15 4.94 15.61
C ASN A 6 -1.91 3.72 14.78
N PHE A 7 -2.51 2.66 15.20
CA PHE A 7 -2.52 1.43 14.45
C PHE A 7 -3.96 1.01 14.29
N TYR A 8 -4.27 0.42 13.17
CA TYR A 8 -5.64 0.08 12.82
C TYR A 8 -5.78 -1.43 12.74
N THR A 9 -6.85 -1.96 13.28
CA THR A 9 -7.10 -3.41 13.18
C THR A 9 -7.37 -3.74 11.73
N ILE A 10 -7.32 -5.04 11.43
CA ILE A 10 -7.56 -5.47 10.06
C ILE A 10 -8.98 -5.11 9.63
N SER A 11 -9.95 -5.19 10.53
CA SER A 11 -11.32 -4.82 10.19
C SER A 11 -11.43 -3.36 9.83
N LYS A 12 -10.83 -2.52 10.64
CA LYS A 12 -10.88 -1.09 10.38
C LYS A 12 -10.13 -0.76 9.09
N THR A 13 -8.99 -1.39 8.90
CA THR A 13 -8.19 -1.16 7.70
C THR A 13 -8.96 -1.59 6.46
N ALA A 14 -9.62 -2.73 6.54
CA ALA A 14 -10.40 -3.21 5.40
C ALA A 14 -11.50 -2.21 5.05
N ASN A 15 -12.14 -1.65 6.07
CA ASN A 15 -13.15 -0.64 5.83
C ASN A 15 -12.56 0.60 5.18
N LEU A 16 -11.42 1.05 5.68
CA LEU A 16 -10.80 2.25 5.14
C LEU A 16 -10.36 2.06 3.69
N VAL A 17 -9.82 0.90 3.40
CA VAL A 17 -9.35 0.63 2.04
C VAL A 17 -10.50 0.24 1.12
N GLY A 18 -11.55 -0.32 1.69
CA GLY A 18 -12.69 -0.70 0.89
C GLY A 18 -12.58 -2.09 0.30
N VAL A 19 -12.03 -3.03 1.05
CA VAL A 19 -11.92 -4.42 0.59
C VAL A 19 -12.26 -5.32 1.78
N GLN A 20 -12.38 -6.60 1.51
CA GLN A 20 -12.66 -7.56 2.56
C GLN A 20 -11.37 -7.90 3.30
N THR A 21 -11.52 -8.37 4.52
CA THR A 21 -10.32 -8.67 5.32
C THR A 21 -9.47 -9.76 4.71
N HIS A 22 -10.09 -10.75 4.08
CA HIS A 22 -9.29 -11.82 3.48
C HIS A 22 -8.47 -11.31 2.31
N VAL A 23 -8.91 -10.25 1.67
CA VAL A 23 -8.16 -9.64 0.59
C VAL A 23 -6.88 -9.01 1.16
N LEU A 24 -7.01 -8.35 2.32
CA LEU A 24 -5.83 -7.76 2.96
C LEU A 24 -4.83 -8.83 3.33
N ARG A 25 -5.31 -9.96 3.85
CA ARG A 25 -4.40 -11.04 4.21
C ARG A 25 -3.69 -11.60 3.00
N PHE A 26 -4.42 -11.69 1.90
CA PHE A 26 -3.83 -12.18 0.66
C PHE A 26 -2.76 -11.20 0.17
N TRP A 27 -3.08 -9.92 0.20
CA TRP A 27 -2.13 -8.91 -0.25
C TRP A 27 -0.89 -8.88 0.63
N GLU A 28 -1.09 -9.11 1.91
CA GLU A 28 0.04 -9.13 2.83
C GLU A 28 1.04 -10.20 2.43
N LYS A 29 0.54 -11.32 1.92
CA LYS A 29 1.43 -12.38 1.48
C LYS A 29 2.13 -12.05 0.18
N LYS A 30 1.49 -11.27 -0.66
CA LYS A 30 2.06 -10.96 -1.96
C LYS A 30 2.93 -9.72 -1.96
N PHE A 31 2.53 -8.72 -1.20
CA PHE A 31 3.25 -7.45 -1.15
C PHE A 31 4.04 -7.42 0.13
N LEU A 32 5.26 -7.89 0.07
CA LEU A 32 6.05 -8.11 1.28
C LEU A 32 6.43 -6.85 2.02
N PHE A 33 6.29 -5.70 1.39
CA PHE A 33 6.56 -4.46 2.11
C PHE A 33 5.43 -4.06 3.03
N ILE A 34 4.29 -4.73 2.95
CA ILE A 34 3.21 -4.50 3.90
C ILE A 34 3.51 -5.38 5.11
N LYS A 35 3.88 -4.77 6.21
CA LYS A 35 4.30 -5.52 7.39
C LYS A 35 3.53 -5.09 8.61
N PRO A 36 2.31 -5.57 8.77
CA PRO A 36 1.54 -5.19 9.94
C PRO A 36 2.18 -5.75 11.20
N LYS A 37 1.98 -5.07 12.29
CA LYS A 37 2.44 -5.58 13.56
C LYS A 37 1.45 -6.59 14.08
N LYS A 38 1.95 -7.61 14.74
CA LYS A 38 1.08 -8.60 15.32
C LYS A 38 1.20 -8.57 16.83
N SER A 39 0.08 -8.60 17.51
CA SER A 39 0.09 -8.66 18.94
C SER A 39 0.43 -10.08 19.38
N PRO A 40 0.70 -10.29 20.67
CA PRO A 40 0.98 -11.63 21.15
C PRO A 40 -0.15 -12.61 20.86
N THR A 41 -1.38 -12.10 20.72
CA THR A 41 -2.50 -12.98 20.44
C THR A 41 -2.71 -13.18 18.94
N GLY A 42 -1.84 -12.63 18.12
CA GLY A 42 -1.95 -12.85 16.69
C GLY A 42 -2.77 -11.84 15.94
N ARG A 43 -3.22 -10.77 16.60
CA ARG A 43 -3.98 -9.75 15.93
C ARG A 43 -3.09 -8.88 15.09
N ARG A 44 -3.58 -8.50 13.92
CA ARG A 44 -2.83 -7.64 13.02
C ARG A 44 -3.20 -6.19 13.22
N TYR A 45 -2.18 -5.34 13.22
CA TYR A 45 -2.37 -3.89 13.32
C TYR A 45 -1.58 -3.22 12.21
N TYR A 46 -2.25 -2.36 11.47
CA TYR A 46 -1.66 -1.70 10.31
C TYR A 46 -1.39 -0.25 10.63
N SER A 47 -0.24 0.25 10.20
CA SER A 47 0.11 1.64 10.41
C SER A 47 -0.51 2.50 9.30
N SER A 48 -0.43 3.82 9.46
CA SER A 48 -0.88 4.72 8.42
C SER A 48 -0.14 4.49 7.13
N THR A 49 1.15 4.22 7.22
CA THR A 49 1.94 3.95 6.04
C THR A 49 1.46 2.70 5.33
N ASP A 50 1.16 1.66 6.10
CA ASP A 50 0.61 0.45 5.50
C ASP A 50 -0.68 0.74 4.77
N ILE A 51 -1.52 1.57 5.37
CA ILE A 51 -2.80 1.88 4.77
C ILE A 51 -2.62 2.63 3.46
N GLU A 52 -1.64 3.52 3.41
CA GLU A 52 -1.36 4.23 2.17
C GLU A 52 -0.93 3.28 1.08
N TYR A 53 -0.08 2.31 1.42
CA TYR A 53 0.32 1.31 0.44
C TYR A 53 -0.88 0.49 -0.02
N LEU A 54 -1.76 0.16 0.92
CA LEU A 54 -2.92 -0.65 0.57
C LEU A 54 -3.87 0.10 -0.36
N HIS A 55 -4.02 1.40 -0.14
CA HIS A 55 -4.82 2.22 -1.05
C HIS A 55 -4.20 2.22 -2.45
N MET A 56 -2.89 2.32 -2.50
CA MET A 56 -2.20 2.33 -3.77
C MET A 56 -2.37 0.99 -4.48
N ILE A 57 -2.24 -0.10 -3.73
CA ILE A 57 -2.40 -1.42 -4.30
C ILE A 57 -3.81 -1.56 -4.88
N LYS A 58 -4.80 -1.12 -4.12
CA LYS A 58 -6.17 -1.25 -4.60
C LYS A 58 -6.34 -0.47 -5.90
N LYS A 59 -5.81 0.73 -5.95
CA LYS A 59 -5.94 1.53 -7.14
C LYS A 59 -5.29 0.84 -8.34
N LEU A 60 -4.09 0.32 -8.14
CA LEU A 60 -3.39 -0.33 -9.24
C LEU A 60 -4.13 -1.56 -9.75
N LEU A 61 -4.61 -2.37 -8.84
CA LEU A 61 -5.26 -3.61 -9.24
C LEU A 61 -6.67 -3.40 -9.77
N TYR A 62 -7.44 -2.56 -9.10
CA TYR A 62 -8.86 -2.44 -9.46
C TYR A 62 -9.12 -1.35 -10.48
N ASP A 63 -8.44 -0.23 -10.35
CA ASP A 63 -8.70 0.88 -11.26
C ASP A 63 -7.81 0.85 -12.49
N ASP A 64 -6.55 0.52 -12.30
CA ASP A 64 -5.58 0.58 -13.38
C ASP A 64 -5.33 -0.75 -14.06
N GLY A 65 -5.89 -1.81 -13.54
CA GLY A 65 -5.81 -3.10 -14.19
C GLY A 65 -4.49 -3.84 -14.10
N PHE A 66 -3.65 -3.46 -13.15
CA PHE A 66 -2.37 -4.16 -12.98
C PHE A 66 -2.59 -5.56 -12.45
N THR A 67 -1.71 -6.47 -12.84
CA THR A 67 -1.66 -7.75 -12.17
C THR A 67 -0.93 -7.56 -10.86
N ILE A 68 -1.03 -8.54 -9.98
CA ILE A 68 -0.32 -8.46 -8.71
C ILE A 68 1.17 -8.35 -8.96
N LYS A 69 1.70 -9.14 -9.86
CA LYS A 69 3.12 -9.08 -10.16
C LYS A 69 3.52 -7.71 -10.72
N GLY A 70 2.69 -7.17 -11.60
CA GLY A 70 2.97 -5.86 -12.15
C GLY A 70 2.92 -4.78 -11.09
N ALA A 71 1.98 -4.87 -10.17
CA ALA A 71 1.88 -3.89 -9.09
C ALA A 71 3.09 -3.99 -8.17
N ILE A 72 3.52 -5.21 -7.85
CA ILE A 72 4.70 -5.40 -7.03
C ILE A 72 5.91 -4.77 -7.69
N ASN A 73 6.08 -5.04 -8.98
CA ASN A 73 7.23 -4.50 -9.69
C ASN A 73 7.21 -2.99 -9.73
N LEU A 74 6.07 -2.43 -9.98
CA LEU A 74 5.96 -0.98 -10.04
C LEU A 74 6.29 -0.35 -8.70
N ILE A 75 5.71 -0.86 -7.64
CA ILE A 75 5.90 -0.27 -6.33
C ILE A 75 7.34 -0.46 -5.87
N ASN A 76 7.89 -1.64 -6.06
CA ASN A 76 9.27 -1.88 -5.67
C ASN A 76 10.23 -0.97 -6.42
N SER A 77 10.02 -0.85 -7.70
CA SER A 77 10.89 -0.03 -8.52
C SER A 77 10.81 1.43 -8.08
N LYS A 78 9.61 1.90 -7.85
CA LYS A 78 9.39 3.26 -7.47
C LYS A 78 9.94 3.58 -6.09
N TYR A 79 9.56 2.80 -5.12
CA TYR A 79 9.95 3.12 -3.76
C TYR A 79 11.37 2.74 -3.45
N LYS A 80 11.87 1.71 -4.09
CA LYS A 80 13.23 1.35 -3.88
C LYS A 80 14.15 2.45 -4.37
N ASN A 81 13.77 3.06 -5.49
CA ASN A 81 14.60 4.11 -6.06
C ASN A 81 14.38 5.45 -5.41
N ASN A 82 13.24 5.63 -4.79
CA ASN A 82 12.86 6.93 -4.26
C ASN A 82 12.86 7.03 -2.78
N GLU A 83 13.37 6.06 -2.10
CA GLU A 83 13.31 6.11 -0.67
C GLU A 83 14.00 7.35 -0.14
N ILE A 84 14.90 7.88 -0.92
CA ILE A 84 15.64 9.03 -0.50
C ILE A 84 14.82 10.28 -0.47
N PHE A 85 14.02 10.49 -1.50
CA PHE A 85 13.29 11.72 -1.55
C PHE A 85 11.81 11.52 -1.37
N GLU A 86 11.43 10.41 -0.83
CA GLU A 86 10.05 10.18 -0.61
C GLU A 86 9.41 11.19 0.29
N LYS A 87 10.15 11.75 1.19
CA LYS A 87 9.54 12.66 2.11
C LYS A 87 9.07 13.93 1.48
N SER A 88 9.65 14.34 0.43
CA SER A 88 9.23 15.61 -0.12
C SER A 88 8.54 15.47 -1.43
N SER A 89 8.92 14.52 -2.22
CA SER A 89 8.41 14.45 -3.57
C SER A 89 7.52 13.28 -3.86
N VAL A 90 7.42 12.38 -2.95
CA VAL A 90 6.68 11.17 -3.21
C VAL A 90 5.30 11.41 -3.80
N PRO A 91 4.47 12.25 -3.20
CA PRO A 91 3.12 12.41 -3.73
C PRO A 91 3.12 12.83 -5.18
N GLN A 92 3.96 13.76 -5.52
CA GLN A 92 4.02 14.22 -6.88
C GLN A 92 4.60 13.19 -7.79
N ASN A 93 5.64 12.55 -7.33
CA ASN A 93 6.28 11.54 -8.13
C ASN A 93 5.36 10.38 -8.41
N ILE A 94 4.60 10.01 -7.42
CA ILE A 94 3.69 8.90 -7.59
C ILE A 94 2.62 9.25 -8.60
N ASP A 95 2.07 10.43 -8.48
CA ASP A 95 1.05 10.86 -9.41
C ASP A 95 1.59 10.91 -10.81
N LYS A 96 2.77 11.47 -10.95
CA LYS A 96 3.40 11.54 -12.23
C LYS A 96 3.68 10.18 -12.78
N ALA A 97 4.23 9.32 -11.97
CA ALA A 97 4.56 7.99 -12.42
C ALA A 97 3.33 7.25 -12.89
N ILE A 98 2.27 7.37 -12.15
CA ILE A 98 1.04 6.72 -12.51
C ILE A 98 0.51 7.29 -13.80
N SER A 99 0.59 8.59 -13.94
CA SER A 99 0.13 9.22 -15.16
C SER A 99 0.95 8.78 -16.35
N LEU A 100 2.26 8.72 -16.16
CA LEU A 100 3.13 8.30 -17.24
C LEU A 100 2.84 6.87 -17.63
N ILE A 101 2.61 6.03 -16.65
CA ILE A 101 2.32 4.66 -16.93
C ILE A 101 1.03 4.57 -17.72
N LYS A 102 0.04 5.31 -17.31
CA LYS A 102 -1.21 5.30 -18.04
C LYS A 102 -1.04 5.77 -19.45
N GLU A 103 -0.27 6.80 -19.61
CA GLU A 103 -0.05 7.34 -20.94
C GLU A 103 0.85 6.44 -21.74
N GLY A 104 1.78 5.80 -21.09
CA GLY A 104 2.70 4.94 -21.75
C GLY A 104 2.07 3.65 -22.21
N TYR A 105 0.95 3.33 -21.66
CA TYR A 105 0.26 2.13 -22.07
C TYR A 105 -0.38 2.35 -23.41
#